data_27e5116b658a5f96a1f6a9b1b767a533
#
_entry.id   27e5116b658a5f96a1f6a9b1b767a533
#
_cell.length_a   1.000
_cell.length_b   1.000
_cell.length_c   1.000
_cell.angle_alpha   90.00
_cell.angle_beta   90.00
_cell.angle_gamma   90.00
#
_symmetry.space_group_name_H-M   'P 1'
#
loop_
_entity.id
_entity.type
_entity.pdbx_description
1 polymer ?
#
loop_
_entity_poly.entity_id
_entity_poly.type
_entity_poly.pdbx_seq_one_letter_code
_entity_poly.pdbx_strand_id
1 'polypeptide(L)'
;MEMMTRRSFLKITGAMALAVGAAGALSGCDAVDNALGSFFQQYGDQKGHAADSVGSFMYALSNRSCAWSYGGELALLAIGFQVKNLTDETVTFKATDITSAKIDGHKAKVVLDPKTAINGRDVGEYTPLFDANGTKTYGPGKNLNKAEEGCIYFQPVYAEGEAHVNKNWSSLEFTFKLKGKTSTFVMTRNADGSVTSARK
;
A
#
# COMPACT_ATOMS: atom_id res chain seq x y z
N MET A 1 -18.96 3.60 -23.63
CA MET A 1 -18.53 3.22 -22.27
C MET A 1 -18.88 1.73 -22.10
N GLU A 2 -17.95 0.86 -22.45
CA GLU A 2 -18.19 -0.61 -22.34
C GLU A 2 -18.13 -1.02 -20.88
N MET A 3 -19.22 -1.61 -20.38
CA MET A 3 -19.25 -2.22 -19.06
C MET A 3 -18.36 -3.47 -19.08
N MET A 4 -17.32 -3.49 -18.28
CA MET A 4 -16.49 -4.68 -18.07
C MET A 4 -17.37 -5.82 -17.51
N THR A 5 -17.43 -6.90 -18.26
CA THR A 5 -18.14 -8.11 -17.80
C THR A 5 -17.29 -8.84 -16.74
N ARG A 6 -17.96 -9.64 -15.87
CA ARG A 6 -17.30 -10.52 -14.87
C ARG A 6 -16.14 -11.34 -15.45
N ARG A 7 -16.23 -11.76 -16.71
CA ARG A 7 -15.16 -12.49 -17.43
C ARG A 7 -13.94 -11.63 -17.78
N SER A 8 -14.14 -10.35 -18.06
CA SER A 8 -13.02 -9.43 -18.33
C SER A 8 -12.27 -9.08 -17.06
N PHE A 9 -12.97 -8.95 -15.93
CA PHE A 9 -12.38 -8.74 -14.61
C PHE A 9 -11.46 -9.92 -14.20
N LEU A 10 -11.91 -11.16 -14.41
CA LEU A 10 -11.11 -12.37 -14.10
C LEU A 10 -9.90 -12.57 -15.03
N LYS A 11 -9.92 -12.02 -16.24
CA LYS A 11 -8.78 -12.10 -17.19
C LYS A 11 -7.69 -11.07 -16.89
N ILE A 12 -8.04 -9.94 -16.29
CA ILE A 12 -7.10 -8.84 -15.99
C ILE A 12 -6.38 -9.10 -14.66
N THR A 13 -7.03 -9.77 -13.73
CA THR A 13 -6.45 -10.13 -12.42
C THR A 13 -5.82 -11.51 -12.48
N GLY A 14 -4.75 -11.71 -13.22
CA GLY A 14 -4.07 -13.01 -13.35
C GLY A 14 -4.15 -13.83 -12.05
N ALA A 15 -4.97 -14.91 -12.07
CA ALA A 15 -5.11 -15.94 -11.05
C ALA A 15 -5.39 -15.44 -9.61
N MET A 16 -6.46 -14.69 -9.38
CA MET A 16 -7.09 -14.70 -8.06
C MET A 16 -7.90 -15.99 -7.92
N ALA A 17 -7.33 -17.00 -7.30
CA ALA A 17 -8.11 -18.08 -6.75
C ALA A 17 -8.98 -17.45 -5.63
N LEU A 18 -10.24 -17.19 -5.94
CA LEU A 18 -11.27 -16.93 -4.94
C LEU A 18 -11.43 -18.23 -4.15
N ALA A 19 -10.68 -18.38 -3.08
CA ALA A 19 -11.04 -19.30 -2.02
C ALA A 19 -12.26 -18.67 -1.33
N VAL A 20 -13.44 -18.94 -1.88
CA VAL A 20 -14.71 -18.70 -1.21
C VAL A 20 -14.83 -19.78 -0.15
N GLY A 21 -14.28 -19.50 1.02
CA GLY A 21 -14.55 -20.27 2.24
C GLY A 21 -15.81 -19.72 2.88
N ALA A 22 -16.88 -20.52 2.79
CA ALA A 22 -18.13 -20.55 3.57
C ALA A 22 -18.59 -19.21 4.18
N ALA A 23 -19.40 -18.44 3.53
CA ALA A 23 -20.85 -18.38 3.51
C ALA A 23 -21.49 -18.01 4.86
N GLY A 24 -21.54 -16.71 5.16
CA GLY A 24 -22.69 -16.10 5.81
C GLY A 24 -23.50 -15.40 4.72
N ALA A 25 -24.80 -15.62 4.68
CA ALA A 25 -25.70 -15.12 3.67
C ALA A 25 -25.62 -13.59 3.54
N LEU A 26 -24.89 -13.11 2.55
CA LEU A 26 -24.87 -11.71 2.15
C LEU A 26 -25.92 -11.52 1.06
N SER A 27 -27.12 -11.16 1.45
CA SER A 27 -28.07 -10.46 0.58
C SER A 27 -27.46 -9.07 0.28
N GLY A 28 -26.53 -8.99 -0.65
CA GLY A 28 -25.78 -7.76 -0.96
C GLY A 28 -24.57 -7.99 -1.85
N CYS A 29 -24.46 -9.12 -2.53
CA CYS A 29 -23.33 -9.45 -3.41
C CYS A 29 -23.04 -8.34 -4.43
N ASP A 30 -24.06 -7.70 -4.98
CA ASP A 30 -23.90 -6.66 -5.99
C ASP A 30 -23.25 -5.38 -5.41
N ALA A 31 -23.57 -5.01 -4.17
CA ALA A 31 -22.99 -3.84 -3.53
C ALA A 31 -21.50 -4.03 -3.19
N VAL A 32 -21.12 -5.23 -2.74
CA VAL A 32 -19.72 -5.59 -2.46
C VAL A 32 -18.93 -5.70 -3.77
N ASP A 33 -19.49 -6.38 -4.78
CA ASP A 33 -18.86 -6.51 -6.10
C ASP A 33 -18.67 -5.13 -6.77
N ASN A 34 -19.64 -4.23 -6.66
CA ASN A 34 -19.53 -2.85 -7.17
C ASN A 34 -18.50 -2.05 -6.38
N ALA A 35 -18.42 -2.19 -5.06
CA ALA A 35 -17.44 -1.53 -4.23
C ALA A 35 -16.02 -2.03 -4.48
N LEU A 36 -15.85 -3.34 -4.71
CA LEU A 36 -14.60 -3.96 -5.16
C LEU A 36 -14.18 -3.39 -6.53
N GLY A 37 -15.08 -3.43 -7.51
CA GLY A 37 -14.84 -2.89 -8.85
C GLY A 37 -14.47 -1.41 -8.82
N SER A 38 -15.18 -0.61 -8.05
CA SER A 38 -14.92 0.81 -7.86
C SER A 38 -13.56 1.09 -7.21
N PHE A 39 -13.18 0.33 -6.19
CA PHE A 39 -11.88 0.45 -5.55
C PHE A 39 -10.74 0.15 -6.52
N PHE A 40 -10.81 -0.98 -7.24
CA PHE A 40 -9.79 -1.34 -8.21
C PHE A 40 -9.77 -0.42 -9.44
N GLN A 41 -10.89 0.15 -9.85
CA GLN A 41 -10.91 1.19 -10.89
C GLN A 41 -10.23 2.48 -10.42
N GLN A 42 -10.42 2.84 -9.16
CA GLN A 42 -9.86 4.07 -8.61
C GLN A 42 -8.38 3.92 -8.24
N TYR A 43 -7.98 2.75 -7.68
CA TYR A 43 -6.69 2.53 -7.05
C TYR A 43 -5.93 1.32 -7.61
N GLY A 44 -6.44 0.66 -8.62
CA GLY A 44 -5.85 -0.56 -9.17
C GLY A 44 -4.85 -0.33 -10.31
N ASP A 45 -4.26 -1.41 -10.76
CA ASP A 45 -3.19 -1.46 -11.77
C ASP A 45 -3.54 -0.72 -13.08
N GLN A 46 -4.83 -0.59 -13.40
CA GLN A 46 -5.29 0.15 -14.60
C GLN A 46 -4.97 1.65 -14.58
N LYS A 47 -4.70 2.21 -13.40
CA LYS A 47 -4.29 3.62 -13.23
C LYS A 47 -2.82 3.77 -12.82
N GLY A 48 -2.03 2.71 -12.95
CA GLY A 48 -0.63 2.72 -12.53
C GLY A 48 -0.46 2.65 -11.01
N HIS A 49 -1.41 2.03 -10.32
CA HIS A 49 -1.38 1.81 -8.87
C HIS A 49 -1.42 0.33 -8.55
N ALA A 50 -0.51 -0.14 -7.72
CA ALA A 50 -0.57 -1.49 -7.19
C ALA A 50 -1.74 -1.63 -6.21
N ALA A 51 -2.59 -2.61 -6.44
CA ALA A 51 -3.69 -2.96 -5.55
C ALA A 51 -3.81 -4.47 -5.39
N ASP A 52 -4.34 -4.91 -4.25
CA ASP A 52 -4.61 -6.31 -3.96
C ASP A 52 -5.73 -6.44 -2.91
N SER A 53 -6.16 -7.67 -2.63
CA SER A 53 -7.19 -7.94 -1.62
C SER A 53 -7.02 -9.30 -0.96
N VAL A 54 -7.61 -9.43 0.24
CA VAL A 54 -7.87 -10.71 0.90
C VAL A 54 -9.36 -10.78 1.19
N GLY A 55 -10.09 -11.54 0.37
CA GLY A 55 -11.56 -11.47 0.38
C GLY A 55 -12.03 -10.04 0.12
N SER A 56 -12.92 -9.54 0.95
CA SER A 56 -13.47 -8.18 0.87
C SER A 56 -12.63 -7.12 1.62
N PHE A 57 -11.42 -7.45 2.06
CA PHE A 57 -10.44 -6.50 2.57
C PHE A 57 -9.49 -6.11 1.46
N MET A 58 -9.58 -4.86 1.00
CA MET A 58 -8.84 -4.32 -0.14
C MET A 58 -7.78 -3.32 0.31
N TYR A 59 -6.66 -3.29 -0.40
CA TYR A 59 -5.58 -2.34 -0.17
C TYR A 59 -4.87 -1.96 -1.47
N ALA A 60 -4.36 -0.73 -1.52
CA ALA A 60 -3.64 -0.19 -2.68
C ALA A 60 -2.59 0.81 -2.25
N LEU A 61 -1.56 0.98 -3.08
CA LEU A 61 -0.72 2.17 -3.02
C LEU A 61 -1.44 3.34 -3.69
N SER A 62 -1.36 4.50 -3.06
CA SER A 62 -1.78 5.75 -3.73
C SER A 62 -0.58 6.40 -4.42
N ASN A 63 -0.84 7.38 -5.32
CA ASN A 63 0.21 8.18 -5.98
C ASN A 63 0.93 9.12 -5.01
N ARG A 64 0.50 9.18 -3.76
CA ARG A 64 1.10 10.08 -2.78
C ARG A 64 2.43 9.51 -2.32
N SER A 65 3.48 10.21 -2.62
CA SER A 65 4.81 9.95 -2.08
C SER A 65 5.50 11.25 -1.73
N CYS A 66 6.32 11.23 -0.69
CA CYS A 66 7.16 12.35 -0.30
C CYS A 66 8.52 11.84 0.17
N ALA A 67 9.57 12.51 -0.23
CA ALA A 67 10.94 12.19 0.13
C ALA A 67 11.58 13.34 0.90
N TRP A 68 12.17 13.04 2.05
CA TRP A 68 13.01 13.97 2.80
C TRP A 68 14.46 13.58 2.60
N SER A 69 15.32 14.59 2.46
CA SER A 69 16.75 14.38 2.17
C SER A 69 17.63 15.33 2.95
N TYR A 70 18.87 14.90 3.15
CA TYR A 70 19.98 15.71 3.69
C TYR A 70 21.18 15.57 2.76
N GLY A 71 21.80 16.69 2.40
CA GLY A 71 23.00 16.68 1.55
C GLY A 71 22.84 15.99 0.19
N GLY A 72 21.62 15.82 -0.29
CA GLY A 72 21.35 15.08 -1.53
C GLY A 72 21.03 13.59 -1.34
N GLU A 73 21.16 13.06 -0.14
CA GLU A 73 20.87 11.67 0.22
C GLU A 73 19.46 11.54 0.76
N LEU A 74 18.80 10.42 0.44
CA LEU A 74 17.46 10.10 0.92
C LEU A 74 17.51 9.74 2.41
N ALA A 75 16.82 10.53 3.23
CA ALA A 75 16.69 10.26 4.65
C ALA A 75 15.43 9.46 4.98
N LEU A 76 14.32 9.76 4.30
CA LEU A 76 13.01 9.14 4.56
C LEU A 76 12.15 9.20 3.30
N LEU A 77 11.39 8.14 3.05
CA LEU A 77 10.40 8.05 1.99
C LEU A 77 9.04 7.68 2.57
N ALA A 78 8.04 8.52 2.36
CA ALA A 78 6.65 8.23 2.65
C ALA A 78 5.93 7.77 1.39
N ILE A 79 5.07 6.77 1.52
CA ILE A 79 4.15 6.32 0.48
C ILE A 79 2.74 6.24 1.02
N GLY A 80 1.77 6.70 0.25
CA GLY A 80 0.35 6.58 0.59
C GLY A 80 -0.12 5.13 0.45
N PHE A 81 -0.84 4.66 1.46
CA PHE A 81 -1.44 3.34 1.51
C PHE A 81 -2.92 3.48 1.84
N GLN A 82 -3.77 2.91 1.01
CA GLN A 82 -5.21 3.00 1.13
C GLN A 82 -5.82 1.64 1.39
N VAL A 83 -6.81 1.61 2.26
CA VAL A 83 -7.49 0.39 2.67
C VAL A 83 -8.99 0.59 2.67
N LYS A 84 -9.71 -0.44 2.24
CA LYS A 84 -11.15 -0.55 2.37
C LYS A 84 -11.49 -1.90 2.96
N ASN A 85 -11.99 -1.89 4.21
CA ASN A 85 -12.44 -3.11 4.88
C ASN A 85 -13.95 -3.26 4.71
N LEU A 86 -14.38 -4.18 3.85
CA LEU A 86 -15.78 -4.54 3.64
C LEU A 86 -16.15 -5.87 4.32
N THR A 87 -15.27 -6.39 5.18
CA THR A 87 -15.56 -7.58 5.99
C THR A 87 -16.32 -7.20 7.26
N ASP A 88 -16.97 -8.18 7.88
CA ASP A 88 -17.63 -8.02 9.18
C ASP A 88 -16.63 -8.12 10.36
N GLU A 89 -15.34 -8.30 10.06
CA GLU A 89 -14.28 -8.48 11.04
C GLU A 89 -13.42 -7.22 11.17
N THR A 90 -12.85 -7.04 12.34
CA THR A 90 -11.74 -6.12 12.55
C THR A 90 -10.47 -6.72 11.96
N VAL A 91 -9.76 -5.94 11.13
CA VAL A 91 -8.48 -6.34 10.53
C VAL A 91 -7.37 -5.47 11.09
N THR A 92 -6.33 -6.10 11.62
CA THR A 92 -5.14 -5.41 12.13
C THR A 92 -3.97 -5.62 11.18
N PHE A 93 -3.32 -4.52 10.80
CA PHE A 93 -2.08 -4.49 10.03
C PHE A 93 -0.97 -3.94 10.93
N LYS A 94 0.15 -4.65 11.00
CA LYS A 94 1.31 -4.28 11.83
C LYS A 94 2.48 -3.89 10.95
N ALA A 95 3.30 -2.98 11.42
CA ALA A 95 4.55 -2.61 10.74
C ALA A 95 5.47 -3.83 10.54
N THR A 96 5.43 -4.80 11.47
CA THR A 96 6.16 -6.07 11.39
C THR A 96 5.62 -7.04 10.34
N ASP A 97 4.42 -6.82 9.83
CA ASP A 97 3.88 -7.59 8.70
C ASP A 97 4.58 -7.23 7.38
N ILE A 98 5.29 -6.08 7.35
CA ILE A 98 6.19 -5.73 6.25
C ILE A 98 7.50 -6.48 6.44
N THR A 99 7.65 -7.60 5.72
CA THR A 99 8.72 -8.58 5.90
C THR A 99 9.99 -8.21 5.17
N SER A 100 9.90 -7.40 4.14
CA SER A 100 11.07 -6.85 3.43
C SER A 100 10.74 -5.50 2.80
N ALA A 101 11.75 -4.63 2.71
CA ALA A 101 11.68 -3.40 1.94
C ALA A 101 13.06 -3.06 1.38
N LYS A 102 13.08 -2.49 0.17
CA LYS A 102 14.30 -2.01 -0.51
C LYS A 102 14.00 -0.73 -1.26
N ILE A 103 14.90 0.25 -1.18
CA ILE A 103 14.88 1.47 -1.98
C ILE A 103 16.13 1.45 -2.85
N ASP A 104 15.97 1.46 -4.17
CA ASP A 104 17.06 1.34 -5.16
C ASP A 104 18.01 0.16 -4.88
N GLY A 105 17.43 -0.97 -4.44
CA GLY A 105 18.18 -2.17 -4.07
C GLY A 105 18.71 -2.19 -2.64
N HIS A 106 18.86 -1.06 -1.98
CA HIS A 106 19.31 -0.97 -0.58
C HIS A 106 18.21 -1.37 0.39
N LYS A 107 18.57 -2.12 1.42
CA LYS A 107 17.64 -2.50 2.48
C LYS A 107 16.98 -1.25 3.08
N ALA A 108 15.71 -1.32 3.37
CA ALA A 108 14.97 -0.27 4.07
C ALA A 108 14.21 -0.85 5.27
N LYS A 109 13.96 0.00 6.26
CA LYS A 109 13.13 -0.32 7.43
C LYS A 109 11.90 0.58 7.49
N VAL A 110 10.83 0.08 8.07
CA VAL A 110 9.65 0.89 8.41
C VAL A 110 9.99 1.80 9.59
N VAL A 111 9.54 3.05 9.52
CA VAL A 111 9.73 4.07 10.56
C VAL A 111 8.37 4.43 11.14
N LEU A 112 8.24 4.30 12.47
CA LEU A 112 7.01 4.64 13.19
C LEU A 112 6.96 6.10 13.63
N ASP A 113 8.11 6.66 13.98
CA ASP A 113 8.27 8.09 14.28
C ASP A 113 9.06 8.80 13.18
N PRO A 114 8.36 9.27 12.13
CA PRO A 114 9.02 9.94 11.02
C PRO A 114 9.68 11.26 11.41
N LYS A 115 9.19 11.97 12.43
CA LYS A 115 9.78 13.25 12.88
C LYS A 115 11.18 13.06 13.42
N THR A 116 11.41 12.02 14.22
CA THR A 116 12.76 11.69 14.71
C THR A 116 13.69 11.35 13.54
N ALA A 117 13.20 10.60 12.54
CA ALA A 117 14.02 10.22 11.38
C ALA A 117 14.46 11.43 10.51
N ILE A 118 13.76 12.55 10.58
CA ILE A 118 14.05 13.77 9.83
C ILE A 118 14.42 14.97 10.75
N ASN A 119 15.03 14.68 11.89
CA ASN A 119 15.56 15.68 12.84
C ASN A 119 14.50 16.71 13.29
N GLY A 120 13.30 16.24 13.61
CA GLY A 120 12.20 17.07 14.14
C GLY A 120 11.42 17.86 13.09
N ARG A 121 11.73 17.72 11.79
CA ARG A 121 10.93 18.37 10.74
C ARG A 121 9.51 17.85 10.73
N ASP A 122 8.58 18.70 10.29
CA ASP A 122 7.19 18.30 10.12
C ASP A 122 7.04 17.45 8.86
N VAL A 123 6.20 16.40 8.96
CA VAL A 123 5.81 15.56 7.82
C VAL A 123 4.62 16.11 7.05
N GLY A 124 4.03 17.21 7.54
CA GLY A 124 2.89 17.89 6.90
C GLY A 124 1.65 16.99 6.83
N GLU A 125 1.06 16.94 5.66
CA GLU A 125 -0.17 16.17 5.39
C GLU A 125 0.03 14.64 5.27
N TYR A 126 1.28 14.15 5.36
CA TYR A 126 1.60 12.72 5.26
C TYR A 126 1.41 12.05 6.62
N THR A 127 0.16 11.81 7.00
CA THR A 127 -0.17 11.20 8.30
C THR A 127 0.35 9.75 8.36
N PRO A 128 1.08 9.34 9.41
CA PRO A 128 1.52 7.96 9.58
C PRO A 128 0.36 6.97 9.57
N LEU A 129 0.55 5.84 8.86
CA LEU A 129 -0.41 4.74 8.84
C LEU A 129 -0.48 4.05 10.20
N PHE A 130 0.68 3.75 10.76
CA PHE A 130 0.80 3.02 12.02
C PHE A 130 0.82 3.98 13.22
N ASP A 131 0.25 3.54 14.33
CA ASP A 131 0.42 4.18 15.63
C ASP A 131 1.85 3.99 16.18
N ALA A 132 2.11 4.52 17.38
CA ALA A 132 3.42 4.42 18.04
C ALA A 132 3.80 2.96 18.38
N ASN A 133 2.84 2.05 18.44
CA ASN A 133 3.07 0.61 18.67
C ASN A 133 3.26 -0.16 17.35
N GLY A 134 3.28 0.53 16.22
CA GLY A 134 3.41 -0.07 14.90
C GLY A 134 2.15 -0.80 14.43
N THR A 135 0.98 -0.35 14.85
CA THR A 135 -0.29 -1.03 14.58
C THR A 135 -1.28 -0.09 13.90
N LYS A 136 -2.02 -0.59 12.93
CA LYS A 136 -3.22 0.04 12.37
C LYS A 136 -4.36 -0.96 12.39
N THR A 137 -5.48 -0.56 12.98
CA THR A 137 -6.70 -1.37 13.06
C THR A 137 -7.78 -0.77 12.18
N TYR A 138 -8.39 -1.61 11.37
CA TYR A 138 -9.52 -1.30 10.51
C TYR A 138 -10.75 -2.01 11.03
N GLY A 139 -11.73 -1.26 11.51
CA GLY A 139 -13.00 -1.81 11.97
C GLY A 139 -13.82 -2.45 10.84
N PRO A 140 -14.89 -3.17 11.16
CA PRO A 140 -15.82 -3.71 10.17
C PRO A 140 -16.37 -2.59 9.29
N GLY A 141 -16.29 -2.80 7.98
CA GLY A 141 -16.61 -1.76 7.02
C GLY A 141 -18.08 -1.66 6.71
N LYS A 142 -18.72 -0.63 7.27
CA LYS A 142 -20.09 -0.23 6.86
C LYS A 142 -20.09 0.89 5.82
N ASN A 143 -18.95 1.53 5.59
CA ASN A 143 -18.87 2.67 4.66
C ASN A 143 -18.27 2.24 3.32
N LEU A 144 -19.15 1.87 2.40
CA LEU A 144 -18.79 1.43 1.04
C LEU A 144 -18.11 2.53 0.20
N ASN A 145 -18.19 3.79 0.62
CA ASN A 145 -17.81 4.95 -0.21
C ASN A 145 -16.44 5.55 0.11
N LYS A 146 -15.79 5.17 1.21
CA LYS A 146 -14.53 5.79 1.62
C LYS A 146 -13.46 4.76 1.98
N ALA A 147 -12.31 4.86 1.33
CA ALA A 147 -11.10 4.17 1.77
C ALA A 147 -10.44 4.96 2.91
N GLU A 148 -9.84 4.24 3.87
CA GLU A 148 -8.97 4.85 4.86
C GLU A 148 -7.56 4.98 4.27
N GLU A 149 -6.93 6.13 4.48
CA GLU A 149 -5.60 6.44 3.97
C GLU A 149 -4.63 6.76 5.11
N GLY A 150 -3.39 6.38 4.91
CA GLY A 150 -2.25 6.75 5.75
C GLY A 150 -0.95 6.52 4.99
N CYS A 151 0.17 6.97 5.52
CA CYS A 151 1.48 6.81 4.89
C CYS A 151 2.34 5.80 5.63
N ILE A 152 2.96 4.88 4.88
CA ILE A 152 4.02 4.03 5.38
C ILE A 152 5.34 4.76 5.12
N TYR A 153 6.18 4.83 6.15
CA TYR A 153 7.46 5.49 6.08
C TYR A 153 8.59 4.47 6.01
N PHE A 154 9.49 4.66 5.05
CA PHE A 154 10.66 3.83 4.84
C PHE A 154 11.95 4.64 4.97
N GLN A 155 12.91 4.11 5.71
CA GLN A 155 14.25 4.66 5.84
C GLN A 155 15.26 3.68 5.27
N PRO A 156 16.14 4.10 4.34
CA PRO A 156 17.24 3.26 3.89
C PRO A 156 18.15 2.86 5.06
N VAL A 157 18.70 1.65 4.99
CA VAL A 157 19.67 1.12 5.95
C VAL A 157 20.91 0.72 5.16
N TYR A 158 22.05 1.28 5.53
CA TYR A 158 23.32 1.08 4.82
C TYR A 158 24.27 0.21 5.65
N ALA A 159 25.06 -0.61 4.97
CA ALA A 159 26.24 -1.21 5.54
C ALA A 159 27.40 -0.18 5.52
N GLU A 160 28.44 -0.45 6.28
CA GLU A 160 29.62 0.39 6.28
C GLU A 160 30.25 0.45 4.87
N GLY A 161 30.50 1.67 4.36
CA GLY A 161 31.05 1.91 3.02
C GLY A 161 30.08 1.75 1.86
N GLU A 162 28.81 1.47 2.12
CA GLU A 162 27.79 1.38 1.08
C GLU A 162 27.39 2.78 0.58
N ALA A 163 27.22 2.93 -0.74
CA ALA A 163 26.76 4.18 -1.33
C ALA A 163 25.33 4.48 -0.90
N HIS A 164 25.06 5.75 -0.56
CA HIS A 164 23.74 6.16 -0.09
C HIS A 164 22.77 6.39 -1.24
N VAL A 165 21.49 6.08 -1.01
CA VAL A 165 20.40 6.34 -1.96
C VAL A 165 20.28 7.84 -2.19
N ASN A 166 20.21 8.25 -3.45
CA ASN A 166 20.01 9.64 -3.82
C ASN A 166 18.59 10.11 -3.46
N LYS A 167 18.44 11.41 -3.19
CA LYS A 167 17.12 12.04 -2.99
C LYS A 167 16.14 11.80 -4.13
N ASN A 168 16.65 11.59 -5.34
CA ASN A 168 15.89 11.25 -6.53
C ASN A 168 15.78 9.72 -6.69
N TRP A 169 15.46 9.02 -5.61
CA TRP A 169 15.23 7.57 -5.64
C TRP A 169 14.46 7.14 -6.88
N SER A 170 14.66 5.92 -7.36
CA SER A 170 14.07 5.41 -8.60
C SER A 170 13.01 4.34 -8.31
N SER A 171 13.25 3.51 -7.29
CA SER A 171 12.37 2.39 -6.98
C SER A 171 12.25 2.12 -5.49
N LEU A 172 11.05 1.71 -5.08
CA LEU A 172 10.79 1.09 -3.79
C LEU A 172 10.10 -0.24 -4.04
N GLU A 173 10.66 -1.31 -3.50
CA GLU A 173 10.00 -2.62 -3.43
C GLU A 173 9.77 -2.98 -1.98
N PHE A 174 8.56 -3.43 -1.63
CA PHE A 174 8.32 -3.99 -0.30
C PHE A 174 7.31 -5.13 -0.35
N THR A 175 7.49 -6.07 0.56
CA THR A 175 6.65 -7.26 0.72
C THR A 175 6.02 -7.24 2.09
N PHE A 176 4.74 -7.51 2.16
CA PHE A 176 4.03 -7.64 3.42
C PHE A 176 3.11 -8.86 3.41
N LYS A 177 2.75 -9.31 4.61
CA LYS A 177 1.85 -10.43 4.84
C LYS A 177 0.64 -9.95 5.62
N LEU A 178 -0.55 -10.13 5.05
CA LEU A 178 -1.80 -9.72 5.67
C LEU A 178 -2.83 -10.83 5.58
N LYS A 179 -3.43 -11.20 6.71
CA LYS A 179 -4.39 -12.33 6.78
C LYS A 179 -3.89 -13.60 6.06
N GLY A 180 -2.61 -13.91 6.19
CA GLY A 180 -2.00 -15.09 5.57
C GLY A 180 -1.57 -14.92 4.11
N LYS A 181 -2.01 -13.88 3.41
CA LYS A 181 -1.60 -13.57 2.03
C LYS A 181 -0.34 -12.71 2.02
N THR A 182 0.61 -13.07 1.18
CA THR A 182 1.82 -12.28 0.90
C THR A 182 1.61 -11.47 -0.38
N SER A 183 1.89 -10.18 -0.32
CA SER A 183 1.84 -9.27 -1.47
C SER A 183 3.14 -8.50 -1.58
N THR A 184 3.68 -8.38 -2.80
CA THR A 184 4.86 -7.57 -3.08
C THR A 184 4.46 -6.42 -4.00
N PHE A 185 4.74 -5.21 -3.57
CA PHE A 185 4.51 -4.00 -4.35
C PHE A 185 5.83 -3.37 -4.77
N VAL A 186 5.84 -2.87 -5.99
CA VAL A 186 6.94 -2.08 -6.54
C VAL A 186 6.41 -0.72 -6.92
N MET A 187 7.04 0.32 -6.43
CA MET A 187 6.79 1.71 -6.81
C MET A 187 8.00 2.21 -7.61
N THR A 188 7.74 2.82 -8.75
CA THR A 188 8.76 3.40 -9.63
C THR A 188 8.53 4.90 -9.73
N ARG A 189 9.59 5.68 -9.54
CA ARG A 189 9.59 7.12 -9.77
C ARG A 189 10.08 7.39 -11.19
N ASN A 190 9.26 8.07 -11.96
CA ASN A 190 9.55 8.46 -13.34
C ASN A 190 10.46 9.69 -13.40
N ALA A 191 11.03 9.96 -14.57
CA ALA A 191 11.92 11.10 -14.77
C ALA A 191 11.24 12.46 -14.52
N ASP A 192 9.94 12.57 -14.74
CA ASP A 192 9.12 13.75 -14.44
C ASP A 192 8.75 13.90 -12.95
N GLY A 193 9.21 12.97 -12.11
CA GLY A 193 8.93 12.93 -10.67
C GLY A 193 7.59 12.27 -10.30
N SER A 194 6.76 11.91 -11.27
CA SER A 194 5.56 11.11 -11.01
C SER A 194 5.93 9.70 -10.53
N VAL A 195 4.99 9.04 -9.87
CA VAL A 195 5.19 7.66 -9.41
C VAL A 195 4.11 6.76 -9.97
N THR A 196 4.52 5.57 -10.34
CA THR A 196 3.63 4.47 -10.69
C THR A 196 3.94 3.29 -9.79
N SER A 197 2.97 2.40 -9.60
CA SER A 197 3.20 1.19 -8.82
C SER A 197 2.59 -0.02 -9.49
N ALA A 198 3.18 -1.17 -9.23
CA ALA A 198 2.72 -2.46 -9.72
C ALA A 198 2.82 -3.51 -8.61
N ARG A 199 2.04 -4.57 -8.74
CA ARG A 199 2.17 -5.78 -7.93
C ARG A 199 3.06 -6.78 -8.67
N LYS A 200 3.99 -7.39 -7.95
CA LYS A 200 4.75 -8.56 -8.41
C LYS A 200 3.99 -9.86 -8.21
#